data_9f67a2ce1e429364eb5871bad917cbf1
#
_entry.id   9f67a2ce1e429364eb5871bad917cbf1
#
_cell.length_a   1.000
_cell.length_b   1.000
_cell.length_c   1.000
_cell.angle_alpha   90.00
_cell.angle_beta   90.00
_cell.angle_gamma   90.00
#
_symmetry.space_group_name_H-M   'P 1'
#
loop_
_entity.id
_entity.type
_entity.pdbx_description
1 polymer ?
#
loop_
_entity_poly.entity_id
_entity_poly.type
_entity_poly.pdbx_seq_one_letter_code
_entity_poly.pdbx_strand_id
1 'polypeptide(L)'
;MGIFFPFLRYGFFLQVVAIVHFIRRRPNGFWLWIILFGGGLGALVYIAAEVIPDLGLLRGTFSFFPRRQRIGELEATIRDNPSAGNYEELGGLYLDNGDYARARECFDRAISARTDSPDPFYRRALAEFELKDYAAAATDLERVVSKETNYDFHRAAGLLAYCYWRIGKTERAEALFARVTQVSTSTEIQYYYASLLASQGRTAEAREWAERILAKQRSIPGFQRRRERPWFRQTSALMRQLTRAGGTSAPAR
;
A
#
# COMPACT_ATOMS: atom_id res chain seq x y z
N MET A 1 -1.54 52.36 3.29
CA MET A 1 -1.67 51.95 4.72
C MET A 1 -2.76 50.90 4.92
N GLY A 2 -2.97 49.95 3.99
CA GLY A 2 -4.11 49.02 3.96
C GLY A 2 -3.76 47.52 3.97
N ILE A 3 -2.49 47.13 3.93
CA ILE A 3 -2.09 45.68 3.80
C ILE A 3 -1.85 45.01 5.15
N PHE A 4 -1.73 45.77 6.24
CA PHE A 4 -1.44 45.25 7.59
C PHE A 4 -2.67 44.70 8.34
N PHE A 5 -3.87 45.13 8.00
CA PHE A 5 -5.10 44.76 8.74
C PHE A 5 -5.56 43.29 8.54
N PRO A 6 -5.51 42.69 7.35
CA PRO A 6 -5.89 41.28 7.22
C PRO A 6 -4.89 40.33 7.89
N PHE A 7 -3.61 40.66 7.92
CA PHE A 7 -2.56 39.84 8.55
C PHE A 7 -2.73 39.70 10.07
N LEU A 8 -3.26 40.74 10.72
CA LEU A 8 -3.49 40.72 12.18
C LEU A 8 -4.66 39.80 12.57
N ARG A 9 -5.73 39.74 11.78
CA ARG A 9 -6.90 38.87 12.05
C ARG A 9 -6.59 37.39 11.79
N TYR A 10 -5.90 37.07 10.74
CA TYR A 10 -5.50 35.68 10.43
C TYR A 10 -4.36 35.20 11.34
N GLY A 11 -3.45 36.08 11.76
CA GLY A 11 -2.39 35.79 12.70
C GLY A 11 -2.91 35.36 14.06
N PHE A 12 -3.95 36.05 14.59
CA PHE A 12 -4.60 35.68 15.83
C PHE A 12 -5.28 34.30 15.77
N PHE A 13 -5.97 34.01 14.66
CA PHE A 13 -6.60 32.70 14.47
C PHE A 13 -5.56 31.57 14.43
N LEU A 14 -4.46 31.76 13.71
CA LEU A 14 -3.33 30.80 13.67
C LEU A 14 -2.73 30.59 15.07
N GLN A 15 -2.61 31.68 15.85
CA GLN A 15 -2.08 31.61 17.21
C GLN A 15 -2.99 30.79 18.13
N VAL A 16 -4.30 30.96 18.04
CA VAL A 16 -5.29 30.17 18.82
C VAL A 16 -5.19 28.69 18.43
N VAL A 17 -5.12 28.35 17.13
CA VAL A 17 -4.95 26.98 16.66
C VAL A 17 -3.65 26.37 17.19
N ALA A 18 -2.55 27.10 17.14
CA ALA A 18 -1.25 26.66 17.64
C ALA A 18 -1.27 26.39 19.15
N ILE A 19 -1.92 27.27 19.94
CA ILE A 19 -2.07 27.12 21.41
C ILE A 19 -2.94 25.90 21.74
N VAL A 20 -4.07 25.71 21.06
CA VAL A 20 -4.94 24.54 21.27
C VAL A 20 -4.19 23.23 20.98
N HIS A 21 -3.43 23.19 19.88
CA HIS A 21 -2.60 22.04 19.55
C HIS A 21 -1.50 21.83 20.60
N PHE A 22 -0.81 22.89 21.04
CA PHE A 22 0.21 22.84 22.07
C PHE A 22 -0.33 22.26 23.39
N ILE A 23 -1.49 22.70 23.86
CA ILE A 23 -2.12 22.20 25.10
C ILE A 23 -2.47 20.72 24.99
N ARG A 24 -2.96 20.26 23.82
CA ARG A 24 -3.34 18.86 23.60
C ARG A 24 -2.15 17.90 23.51
N ARG A 25 -1.04 18.35 22.91
CA ARG A 25 0.12 17.49 22.60
C ARG A 25 1.24 17.62 23.63
N ARG A 26 1.29 18.73 24.36
CA ARG A 26 2.35 19.06 25.32
C ARG A 26 3.77 18.87 24.73
N PRO A 27 4.11 19.48 23.60
CA PRO A 27 5.46 19.46 23.09
C PRO A 27 6.39 20.26 24.01
N ASN A 28 7.69 20.34 23.67
CA ASN A 28 8.68 21.05 24.48
C ASN A 28 8.23 22.49 24.79
N GLY A 29 8.30 22.92 26.07
CA GLY A 29 7.83 24.24 26.52
C GLY A 29 8.42 25.46 25.80
N PHE A 30 9.56 25.28 25.12
CA PHE A 30 10.17 26.27 24.24
C PHE A 30 9.21 26.81 23.16
N TRP A 31 8.34 25.96 22.62
CA TRP A 31 7.37 26.33 21.60
C TRP A 31 6.32 27.31 22.08
N LEU A 32 5.98 27.30 23.39
CA LEU A 32 5.04 28.24 23.96
C LEU A 32 5.55 29.68 23.84
N TRP A 33 6.84 29.88 24.09
CA TRP A 33 7.48 31.19 23.97
C TRP A 33 7.49 31.69 22.53
N ILE A 34 7.76 30.80 21.55
CA ILE A 34 7.72 31.15 20.13
C ILE A 34 6.31 31.57 19.69
N ILE A 35 5.28 30.84 20.13
CA ILE A 35 3.88 31.17 19.79
C ILE A 35 3.47 32.51 20.46
N LEU A 36 3.87 32.71 21.70
CA LEU A 36 3.42 33.87 22.49
C LEU A 36 4.12 35.16 22.01
N PHE A 37 5.45 35.16 21.89
CA PHE A 37 6.26 36.32 21.50
C PHE A 37 6.39 36.53 20.00
N GLY A 38 6.36 35.47 19.22
CA GLY A 38 6.41 35.52 17.75
C GLY A 38 5.07 35.86 17.08
N GLY A 39 3.97 35.98 17.88
CA GLY A 39 2.65 36.29 17.36
C GLY A 39 2.20 35.35 16.22
N GLY A 40 1.59 35.92 15.18
CA GLY A 40 1.14 35.14 14.01
C GLY A 40 2.25 34.42 13.25
N LEU A 41 3.46 35.02 13.19
CA LEU A 41 4.64 34.39 12.59
C LEU A 41 5.15 33.23 13.44
N GLY A 42 5.22 33.38 14.75
CA GLY A 42 5.60 32.30 15.66
C GLY A 42 4.63 31.12 15.61
N ALA A 43 3.32 31.42 15.54
CA ALA A 43 2.29 30.40 15.34
C ALA A 43 2.45 29.67 14.00
N LEU A 44 2.79 30.37 12.94
CA LEU A 44 3.02 29.78 11.60
C LEU A 44 4.25 28.87 11.61
N VAL A 45 5.35 29.28 12.23
CA VAL A 45 6.56 28.44 12.41
C VAL A 45 6.23 27.20 13.25
N TYR A 46 5.48 27.32 14.33
CA TYR A 46 5.04 26.21 15.15
C TYR A 46 4.16 25.23 14.35
N ILE A 47 3.19 25.75 13.61
CA ILE A 47 2.31 24.92 12.76
C ILE A 47 3.13 24.19 11.71
N ALA A 48 4.08 24.85 11.07
CA ALA A 48 4.95 24.24 10.07
C ALA A 48 5.85 23.14 10.65
N ALA A 49 6.38 23.36 11.85
CA ALA A 49 7.35 22.45 12.48
C ALA A 49 6.70 21.28 13.24
N GLU A 50 5.55 21.49 13.87
CA GLU A 50 4.93 20.50 14.75
C GLU A 50 3.57 20.00 14.25
N VAL A 51 2.69 20.88 13.76
CA VAL A 51 1.33 20.49 13.36
C VAL A 51 1.32 19.78 12.02
N ILE A 52 2.04 20.28 11.02
CA ILE A 52 2.05 19.70 9.67
C ILE A 52 2.68 18.31 9.64
N PRO A 53 3.84 18.06 10.30
CA PRO A 53 4.37 16.70 10.41
C PRO A 53 3.44 15.74 11.14
N ASP A 54 2.74 16.21 12.18
CA ASP A 54 1.79 15.43 12.96
C ASP A 54 0.53 15.02 12.17
N LEU A 55 0.07 15.88 11.30
CA LEU A 55 -1.05 15.58 10.40
C LEU A 55 -0.67 14.58 9.28
N GLY A 56 0.60 14.21 9.17
CA GLY A 56 1.08 13.29 8.13
C GLY A 56 1.00 13.85 6.71
N LEU A 57 0.59 15.11 6.56
CA LEU A 57 0.42 15.77 5.25
C LEU A 57 1.74 15.97 4.52
N LEU A 58 2.84 16.17 5.27
CA LEU A 58 4.17 16.35 4.70
C LEU A 58 5.01 15.07 4.67
N ARG A 59 4.63 14.00 5.37
CA ARG A 59 5.39 12.74 5.35
C ARG A 59 5.54 12.17 3.94
N GLY A 60 4.49 12.30 3.11
CA GLY A 60 4.58 11.91 1.70
C GLY A 60 5.47 12.83 0.87
N THR A 61 5.46 14.13 1.14
CA THR A 61 6.21 15.13 0.35
C THR A 61 7.69 15.14 0.70
N PHE A 62 8.05 15.02 1.99
CA PHE A 62 9.46 14.99 2.41
C PHE A 62 10.13 13.63 2.21
N SER A 63 9.39 12.51 2.19
CA SER A 63 9.96 11.20 1.86
C SER A 63 10.33 11.06 0.39
N PHE A 64 9.79 11.91 -0.47
CA PHE A 64 10.06 11.89 -1.91
C PHE A 64 11.45 12.46 -2.27
N PHE A 65 11.90 13.52 -1.58
CA PHE A 65 13.21 14.12 -1.82
C PHE A 65 14.38 13.19 -1.52
N PRO A 66 14.48 12.57 -0.32
CA PRO A 66 15.58 11.66 -0.04
C PRO A 66 15.57 10.40 -0.93
N ARG A 67 14.38 9.94 -1.36
CA ARG A 67 14.29 8.79 -2.29
C ARG A 67 14.87 9.12 -3.67
N ARG A 68 14.54 10.28 -4.25
CA ARG A 68 15.09 10.70 -5.54
C ARG A 68 16.60 10.87 -5.49
N GLN A 69 17.10 11.47 -4.42
CA GLN A 69 18.54 11.60 -4.21
C GLN A 69 19.19 10.22 -4.12
N ARG A 70 18.61 9.29 -3.34
CA ARG A 70 19.13 7.94 -3.18
C ARG A 70 19.11 7.14 -4.50
N ILE A 71 18.08 7.31 -5.32
CA ILE A 71 18.04 6.73 -6.68
C ILE A 71 19.22 7.25 -7.49
N GLY A 72 19.44 8.56 -7.54
CA GLY A 72 20.56 9.14 -8.30
C GLY A 72 21.94 8.68 -7.80
N GLU A 73 22.12 8.56 -6.48
CA GLU A 73 23.34 8.02 -5.87
C GLU A 73 23.59 6.56 -6.28
N LEU A 74 22.54 5.72 -6.23
CA LEU A 74 22.65 4.31 -6.63
C LEU A 74 22.88 4.14 -8.12
N GLU A 75 22.22 4.93 -8.96
CA GLU A 75 22.47 4.94 -10.40
C GLU A 75 23.93 5.32 -10.73
N ALA A 76 24.51 6.26 -9.98
CA ALA A 76 25.93 6.59 -10.10
C ALA A 76 26.82 5.43 -9.61
N THR A 77 26.50 4.87 -8.43
CA THR A 77 27.27 3.75 -7.85
C THR A 77 27.25 2.52 -8.76
N ILE A 78 26.12 2.19 -9.38
CA ILE A 78 25.99 1.05 -10.31
C ILE A 78 26.85 1.21 -11.56
N ARG A 79 27.10 2.43 -12.02
CA ARG A 79 28.01 2.67 -13.15
C ARG A 79 29.44 2.24 -12.83
N ASP A 80 29.86 2.43 -11.59
CA ASP A 80 31.21 2.09 -11.13
C ASP A 80 31.30 0.68 -10.56
N ASN A 81 30.23 0.22 -9.89
CA ASN A 81 30.15 -1.09 -9.24
C ASN A 81 28.75 -1.74 -9.46
N PRO A 82 28.55 -2.48 -10.57
CA PRO A 82 27.30 -3.13 -10.92
C PRO A 82 27.09 -4.43 -10.10
N SER A 83 26.87 -4.32 -8.81
CA SER A 83 26.61 -5.48 -7.94
C SER A 83 25.12 -5.85 -7.87
N ALA A 84 24.80 -7.12 -7.60
CA ALA A 84 23.44 -7.59 -7.39
C ALA A 84 22.72 -6.79 -6.28
N GLY A 85 23.39 -6.53 -5.14
CA GLY A 85 22.81 -5.78 -4.03
C GLY A 85 22.45 -4.33 -4.40
N ASN A 86 23.27 -3.66 -5.20
CA ASN A 86 22.97 -2.31 -5.67
C ASN A 86 21.75 -2.29 -6.60
N TYR A 87 21.63 -3.30 -7.48
CA TYR A 87 20.44 -3.45 -8.32
C TYR A 87 19.19 -3.80 -7.52
N GLU A 88 19.29 -4.66 -6.49
CA GLU A 88 18.16 -4.97 -5.60
C GLU A 88 17.66 -3.74 -4.84
N GLU A 89 18.59 -2.94 -4.29
CA GLU A 89 18.23 -1.69 -3.59
C GLU A 89 17.58 -0.69 -4.55
N LEU A 90 18.15 -0.47 -5.72
CA LEU A 90 17.60 0.43 -6.73
C LEU A 90 16.23 -0.06 -7.23
N GLY A 91 16.09 -1.33 -7.51
CA GLY A 91 14.82 -1.96 -7.88
C GLY A 91 13.74 -1.77 -6.82
N GLY A 92 14.10 -1.92 -5.53
CA GLY A 92 13.21 -1.65 -4.41
C GLY A 92 12.73 -0.20 -4.37
N LEU A 93 13.62 0.76 -4.59
CA LEU A 93 13.27 2.18 -4.64
C LEU A 93 12.35 2.52 -5.81
N TYR A 94 12.58 1.92 -7.00
CA TYR A 94 11.68 2.08 -8.14
C TYR A 94 10.31 1.44 -7.90
N LEU A 95 10.27 0.25 -7.28
CA LEU A 95 9.02 -0.42 -6.90
C LEU A 95 8.19 0.44 -5.96
N ASP A 96 8.81 0.99 -4.91
CA ASP A 96 8.19 1.89 -3.95
C ASP A 96 7.72 3.22 -4.58
N ASN A 97 8.37 3.65 -5.66
CA ASN A 97 8.02 4.86 -6.39
C ASN A 97 6.96 4.62 -7.48
N GLY A 98 6.54 3.37 -7.69
CA GLY A 98 5.57 2.98 -8.72
C GLY A 98 6.15 2.90 -10.14
N ASP A 99 7.48 2.95 -10.28
CA ASP A 99 8.16 2.76 -11.57
C ASP A 99 8.48 1.27 -11.79
N TYR A 100 7.41 0.54 -12.03
CA TYR A 100 7.46 -0.93 -12.10
C TYR A 100 8.32 -1.45 -13.26
N ALA A 101 8.41 -0.70 -14.37
CA ALA A 101 9.23 -1.09 -15.50
C ALA A 101 10.72 -1.07 -15.15
N ARG A 102 11.21 0.04 -14.57
CA ARG A 102 12.59 0.14 -14.11
C ARG A 102 12.89 -0.77 -12.93
N ALA A 103 11.92 -0.99 -12.04
CA ALA A 103 12.05 -1.96 -10.95
C ALA A 103 12.32 -3.36 -11.51
N ARG A 104 11.54 -3.82 -12.48
CA ARG A 104 11.73 -5.12 -13.14
C ARG A 104 13.13 -5.25 -13.75
N GLU A 105 13.57 -4.25 -14.52
CA GLU A 105 14.91 -4.26 -15.13
C GLU A 105 16.04 -4.36 -14.10
N CYS A 106 15.90 -3.67 -12.96
CA CYS A 106 16.87 -3.77 -11.88
C CYS A 106 16.89 -5.17 -11.26
N PHE A 107 15.73 -5.77 -11.00
CA PHE A 107 15.67 -7.13 -10.47
C PHE A 107 16.15 -8.17 -11.49
N ASP A 108 15.93 -7.98 -12.79
CA ASP A 108 16.51 -8.83 -13.84
C ASP A 108 18.03 -8.87 -13.75
N ARG A 109 18.66 -7.69 -13.57
CA ARG A 109 20.11 -7.59 -13.41
C ARG A 109 20.61 -8.16 -12.09
N ALA A 110 19.88 -7.95 -11.00
CA ALA A 110 20.20 -8.54 -9.70
C ALA A 110 20.18 -10.08 -9.75
N ILE A 111 19.17 -10.65 -10.38
CA ILE A 111 19.00 -12.11 -10.54
C ILE A 111 20.09 -12.68 -11.44
N SER A 112 20.43 -12.02 -12.56
CA SER A 112 21.48 -12.46 -13.48
C SER A 112 22.88 -12.42 -12.85
N ALA A 113 23.10 -11.53 -11.87
CA ALA A 113 24.34 -11.41 -11.11
C ALA A 113 24.49 -12.47 -10.00
N ARG A 114 23.65 -13.50 -10.00
CA ARG A 114 23.64 -14.66 -9.10
C ARG A 114 23.08 -14.40 -7.71
N THR A 115 21.84 -14.78 -7.52
CA THR A 115 21.21 -14.79 -6.19
C THR A 115 20.52 -16.13 -5.93
N ASP A 116 20.73 -16.68 -4.74
CA ASP A 116 20.01 -17.85 -4.24
C ASP A 116 18.81 -17.43 -3.38
N SER A 117 18.68 -16.13 -3.09
CA SER A 117 17.57 -15.56 -2.31
C SER A 117 16.26 -15.59 -3.11
N PRO A 118 15.11 -15.88 -2.48
CA PRO A 118 13.80 -15.73 -3.10
C PRO A 118 13.37 -14.25 -3.24
N ASP A 119 13.98 -13.32 -2.47
CA ASP A 119 13.53 -11.92 -2.37
C ASP A 119 13.54 -11.16 -3.71
N PRO A 120 14.61 -11.19 -4.53
CA PRO A 120 14.61 -10.50 -5.81
C PRO A 120 13.54 -11.02 -6.78
N PHE A 121 13.28 -12.36 -6.77
CA PHE A 121 12.19 -12.94 -7.57
C PHE A 121 10.82 -12.47 -7.09
N TYR A 122 10.60 -12.44 -5.78
CA TYR A 122 9.36 -11.92 -5.22
C TYR A 122 9.13 -10.46 -5.57
N ARG A 123 10.16 -9.62 -5.44
CA ARG A 123 10.07 -8.19 -5.77
C ARG A 123 9.89 -7.95 -7.26
N ARG A 124 10.54 -8.75 -8.12
CA ARG A 124 10.29 -8.71 -9.57
C ARG A 124 8.85 -9.09 -9.89
N ALA A 125 8.36 -10.17 -9.30
CA ALA A 125 6.97 -10.58 -9.44
C ALA A 125 5.96 -9.51 -9.00
N LEU A 126 6.25 -8.72 -7.95
CA LEU A 126 5.43 -7.57 -7.58
C LEU A 126 5.42 -6.50 -8.68
N ALA A 127 6.56 -6.19 -9.28
CA ALA A 127 6.64 -5.25 -10.39
C ALA A 127 5.86 -5.75 -11.61
N GLU A 128 6.03 -7.02 -11.99
CA GLU A 128 5.32 -7.68 -13.09
C GLU A 128 3.81 -7.74 -12.85
N PHE A 129 3.40 -8.00 -11.62
CA PHE A 129 1.99 -7.98 -11.21
C PHE A 129 1.34 -6.61 -11.45
N GLU A 130 2.02 -5.54 -11.06
CA GLU A 130 1.55 -4.17 -11.29
C GLU A 130 1.56 -3.78 -12.77
N LEU A 131 2.51 -4.31 -13.55
CA LEU A 131 2.55 -4.20 -15.01
C LEU A 131 1.49 -5.08 -15.70
N LYS A 132 0.77 -5.92 -14.93
CA LYS A 132 -0.22 -6.90 -15.40
C LYS A 132 0.38 -8.04 -16.27
N ASP A 133 1.68 -8.23 -16.19
CA ASP A 133 2.35 -9.41 -16.76
C ASP A 133 2.22 -10.60 -15.80
N TYR A 134 0.98 -11.10 -15.69
CA TYR A 134 0.65 -12.15 -14.74
C TYR A 134 1.33 -13.48 -15.05
N ALA A 135 1.75 -13.71 -16.30
CA ALA A 135 2.45 -14.93 -16.68
C ALA A 135 3.88 -14.94 -16.13
N ALA A 136 4.62 -13.84 -16.31
CA ALA A 136 5.95 -13.67 -15.74
C ALA A 136 5.89 -13.69 -14.20
N ALA A 137 4.99 -12.90 -13.59
CA ALA A 137 4.78 -12.87 -12.14
C ALA A 137 4.48 -14.27 -11.58
N ALA A 138 3.66 -15.08 -12.26
CA ALA A 138 3.36 -16.44 -11.81
C ALA A 138 4.64 -17.31 -11.79
N THR A 139 5.51 -17.21 -12.79
CA THR A 139 6.76 -17.98 -12.88
C THR A 139 7.68 -17.66 -11.69
N ASP A 140 7.85 -16.39 -11.37
CA ASP A 140 8.67 -15.97 -10.24
C ASP A 140 8.06 -16.37 -8.90
N LEU A 141 6.74 -16.18 -8.75
CA LEU A 141 6.02 -16.59 -7.52
C LEU A 141 6.02 -18.11 -7.32
N GLU A 142 5.94 -18.92 -8.39
CA GLU A 142 6.11 -20.38 -8.30
C GLU A 142 7.47 -20.73 -7.69
N ARG A 143 8.53 -20.06 -8.14
CA ARG A 143 9.88 -20.26 -7.61
C ARG A 143 9.97 -19.86 -6.12
N VAL A 144 9.40 -18.73 -5.75
CA VAL A 144 9.38 -18.26 -4.34
C VAL A 144 8.61 -19.24 -3.47
N VAL A 145 7.39 -19.60 -3.84
CA VAL A 145 6.50 -20.48 -3.06
C VAL A 145 7.04 -21.90 -2.96
N SER A 146 7.77 -22.38 -3.98
CA SER A 146 8.41 -23.70 -3.94
C SER A 146 9.55 -23.76 -2.93
N LYS A 147 10.26 -22.65 -2.69
CA LYS A 147 11.31 -22.55 -1.68
C LYS A 147 10.74 -22.32 -0.27
N GLU A 148 9.75 -21.43 -0.18
CA GLU A 148 9.16 -21.00 1.08
C GLU A 148 7.65 -20.77 0.90
N THR A 149 6.84 -21.74 1.30
CA THR A 149 5.39 -21.71 1.13
C THR A 149 4.70 -20.56 1.88
N ASN A 150 5.25 -20.13 3.02
CA ASN A 150 4.72 -19.06 3.86
C ASN A 150 5.37 -17.69 3.59
N TYR A 151 6.10 -17.54 2.51
CA TYR A 151 6.78 -16.29 2.16
C TYR A 151 5.82 -15.10 2.21
N ASP A 152 6.29 -14.00 2.86
CA ASP A 152 5.50 -12.80 3.13
C ASP A 152 4.11 -13.13 3.73
N PHE A 153 4.08 -13.96 4.78
CA PHE A 153 2.85 -14.38 5.46
C PHE A 153 1.80 -14.98 4.49
N HIS A 154 2.26 -15.85 3.58
CA HIS A 154 1.48 -16.47 2.50
C HIS A 154 1.00 -15.50 1.40
N ARG A 155 1.46 -14.24 1.42
CA ARG A 155 1.07 -13.27 0.39
C ARG A 155 1.58 -13.68 -0.99
N ALA A 156 2.80 -14.21 -1.09
CA ALA A 156 3.34 -14.72 -2.34
C ALA A 156 2.43 -15.80 -2.97
N ALA A 157 1.96 -16.77 -2.16
CA ALA A 157 1.05 -17.80 -2.61
C ALA A 157 -0.34 -17.24 -3.02
N GLY A 158 -0.83 -16.24 -2.30
CA GLY A 158 -2.09 -15.56 -2.64
C GLY A 158 -2.01 -14.79 -3.97
N LEU A 159 -0.90 -14.10 -4.22
CA LEU A 159 -0.64 -13.41 -5.48
C LEU A 159 -0.45 -14.41 -6.63
N LEU A 160 0.21 -15.55 -6.38
CA LEU A 160 0.33 -16.63 -7.35
C LEU A 160 -1.04 -17.17 -7.77
N ALA A 161 -1.93 -17.39 -6.80
CA ALA A 161 -3.31 -17.82 -7.10
C ALA A 161 -4.04 -16.78 -7.95
N TYR A 162 -3.88 -15.48 -7.66
CA TYR A 162 -4.43 -14.42 -8.49
C TYR A 162 -3.85 -14.43 -9.91
N CYS A 163 -2.53 -14.57 -10.07
CA CYS A 163 -1.88 -14.68 -11.38
C CYS A 163 -2.42 -15.87 -12.16
N TYR A 164 -2.57 -17.05 -11.55
CA TYR A 164 -3.17 -18.21 -12.20
C TYR A 164 -4.58 -17.92 -12.71
N TRP A 165 -5.40 -17.26 -11.91
CA TRP A 165 -6.73 -16.86 -12.37
C TRP A 165 -6.66 -15.94 -13.58
N ARG A 166 -5.78 -14.94 -13.55
CA ARG A 166 -5.66 -13.93 -14.62
C ARG A 166 -5.14 -14.53 -15.95
N ILE A 167 -4.36 -15.61 -15.89
CA ILE A 167 -3.86 -16.35 -17.07
C ILE A 167 -4.75 -17.56 -17.46
N GLY A 168 -5.93 -17.68 -16.86
CA GLY A 168 -6.92 -18.71 -17.22
C GLY A 168 -6.72 -20.08 -16.57
N LYS A 169 -5.74 -20.26 -15.67
CA LYS A 169 -5.52 -21.50 -14.92
C LYS A 169 -6.45 -21.57 -13.71
N THR A 170 -7.75 -21.50 -13.93
CA THR A 170 -8.78 -21.25 -12.90
C THR A 170 -8.83 -22.33 -11.82
N GLU A 171 -8.71 -23.62 -12.16
CA GLU A 171 -8.74 -24.70 -11.17
C GLU A 171 -7.54 -24.62 -10.23
N ARG A 172 -6.34 -24.31 -10.76
CA ARG A 172 -5.12 -24.12 -9.95
C ARG A 172 -5.26 -22.91 -9.03
N ALA A 173 -5.83 -21.82 -9.53
CA ALA A 173 -6.09 -20.61 -8.78
C ALA A 173 -7.02 -20.91 -7.59
N GLU A 174 -8.13 -21.59 -7.83
CA GLU A 174 -9.10 -21.92 -6.81
C GLU A 174 -8.52 -22.86 -5.73
N ALA A 175 -7.86 -23.94 -6.14
CA ALA A 175 -7.20 -24.84 -5.21
C ALA A 175 -6.17 -24.14 -4.32
N LEU A 176 -5.41 -23.21 -4.89
CA LEU A 176 -4.41 -22.46 -4.14
C LEU A 176 -5.06 -21.42 -3.21
N PHE A 177 -6.07 -20.68 -3.66
CA PHE A 177 -6.83 -19.76 -2.81
C PHE A 177 -7.50 -20.48 -1.63
N ALA A 178 -8.18 -21.61 -1.89
CA ALA A 178 -8.82 -22.41 -0.84
C ALA A 178 -7.82 -22.81 0.25
N ARG A 179 -6.60 -23.26 -0.15
CA ARG A 179 -5.54 -23.60 0.80
C ARG A 179 -4.99 -22.39 1.55
N VAL A 180 -4.69 -21.29 0.84
CA VAL A 180 -4.09 -20.10 1.45
C VAL A 180 -5.04 -19.41 2.41
N THR A 181 -6.32 -19.34 2.11
CA THR A 181 -7.32 -18.68 2.98
C THR A 181 -7.62 -19.45 4.27
N GLN A 182 -7.18 -20.71 4.41
CA GLN A 182 -7.23 -21.45 5.68
C GLN A 182 -6.16 -20.98 6.67
N VAL A 183 -5.03 -20.52 6.19
CA VAL A 183 -3.87 -20.15 7.02
C VAL A 183 -3.58 -18.64 7.02
N SER A 184 -4.07 -17.90 6.03
CA SER A 184 -3.87 -16.45 5.91
C SER A 184 -5.16 -15.68 6.13
N THR A 185 -5.10 -14.68 7.00
CA THR A 185 -6.21 -13.74 7.23
C THR A 185 -6.10 -12.47 6.41
N SER A 186 -5.24 -12.43 5.37
CA SER A 186 -5.05 -11.27 4.51
C SER A 186 -6.36 -10.88 3.81
N THR A 187 -6.80 -9.65 4.01
CA THR A 187 -8.00 -9.10 3.37
C THR A 187 -7.86 -9.04 1.85
N GLU A 188 -6.65 -8.77 1.35
CA GLU A 188 -6.31 -8.78 -0.07
C GLU A 188 -6.60 -10.15 -0.71
N ILE A 189 -6.06 -11.21 -0.11
CA ILE A 189 -6.19 -12.58 -0.63
C ILE A 189 -7.64 -13.06 -0.57
N GLN A 190 -8.31 -12.81 0.56
CA GLN A 190 -9.73 -13.16 0.72
C GLN A 190 -10.61 -12.44 -0.31
N TYR A 191 -10.32 -11.16 -0.61
CA TYR A 191 -11.02 -10.41 -1.63
C TYR A 191 -10.79 -10.99 -3.04
N TYR A 192 -9.55 -11.38 -3.37
CA TYR A 192 -9.27 -12.02 -4.66
C TYR A 192 -10.01 -13.34 -4.80
N TYR A 193 -10.07 -14.16 -3.75
CA TYR A 193 -10.82 -15.39 -3.76
C TYR A 193 -12.33 -15.15 -3.93
N ALA A 194 -12.90 -14.21 -3.18
CA ALA A 194 -14.30 -13.83 -3.36
C ALA A 194 -14.60 -13.35 -4.79
N SER A 195 -13.67 -12.62 -5.40
CA SER A 195 -13.80 -12.13 -6.77
C SER A 195 -13.72 -13.26 -7.80
N LEU A 196 -12.85 -14.25 -7.59
CA LEU A 196 -12.81 -15.46 -8.40
C LEU A 196 -14.15 -16.20 -8.36
N LEU A 197 -14.68 -16.49 -7.16
CA LEU A 197 -15.97 -17.18 -6.96
C LEU A 197 -17.12 -16.42 -7.63
N ALA A 198 -17.13 -15.10 -7.50
CA ALA A 198 -18.11 -14.25 -8.17
C ALA A 198 -18.03 -14.37 -9.70
N SER A 199 -16.83 -14.43 -10.26
CA SER A 199 -16.62 -14.58 -11.71
C SER A 199 -17.08 -15.93 -12.26
N GLN A 200 -17.10 -16.96 -11.40
CA GLN A 200 -17.61 -18.30 -11.70
C GLN A 200 -19.15 -18.44 -11.51
N GLY A 201 -19.85 -17.35 -11.11
CA GLY A 201 -21.27 -17.38 -10.81
C GLY A 201 -21.61 -17.97 -9.42
N ARG A 202 -20.64 -18.33 -8.61
CA ARG A 202 -20.81 -18.86 -7.24
C ARG A 202 -21.11 -17.72 -6.26
N THR A 203 -22.23 -17.06 -6.49
CA THR A 203 -22.60 -15.80 -5.82
C THR A 203 -22.82 -15.96 -4.31
N ALA A 204 -23.31 -17.11 -3.86
CA ALA A 204 -23.54 -17.38 -2.44
C ALA A 204 -22.21 -17.43 -1.67
N GLU A 205 -21.25 -18.18 -2.18
CA GLU A 205 -19.91 -18.32 -1.56
C GLU A 205 -19.12 -17.00 -1.63
N ALA A 206 -19.18 -16.31 -2.77
CA ALA A 206 -18.58 -14.98 -2.90
C ALA A 206 -19.14 -13.99 -1.88
N ARG A 207 -20.45 -14.06 -1.60
CA ARG A 207 -21.12 -13.22 -0.59
C ARG A 207 -20.63 -13.57 0.81
N GLU A 208 -20.54 -14.83 1.16
CA GLU A 208 -20.05 -15.30 2.47
C GLU A 208 -18.64 -14.76 2.74
N TRP A 209 -17.73 -14.86 1.76
CA TRP A 209 -16.39 -14.30 1.88
C TRP A 209 -16.40 -12.78 2.03
N ALA A 210 -17.22 -12.08 1.25
CA ALA A 210 -17.32 -10.62 1.34
C ALA A 210 -17.88 -10.17 2.72
N GLU A 211 -18.87 -10.88 3.27
CA GLU A 211 -19.40 -10.62 4.62
C GLU A 211 -18.33 -10.84 5.70
N ARG A 212 -17.56 -11.93 5.61
CA ARG A 212 -16.44 -12.23 6.51
C ARG A 212 -15.38 -11.12 6.50
N ILE A 213 -15.00 -10.62 5.31
CA ILE A 213 -14.07 -9.50 5.16
C ILE A 213 -14.63 -8.23 5.82
N LEU A 214 -15.89 -7.88 5.56
CA LEU A 214 -16.52 -6.67 6.11
C LEU A 214 -16.74 -6.76 7.63
N ALA A 215 -17.02 -7.95 8.16
CA ALA A 215 -17.10 -8.16 9.60
C ALA A 215 -15.76 -7.91 10.29
N LYS A 216 -14.65 -8.36 9.69
CA LYS A 216 -13.29 -8.12 10.19
C LYS A 216 -12.98 -6.63 10.34
N GLN A 217 -13.52 -5.76 9.49
CA GLN A 217 -13.28 -4.31 9.55
C GLN A 217 -13.60 -3.71 10.92
N ARG A 218 -14.57 -4.27 11.65
CA ARG A 218 -15.01 -3.79 12.96
C ARG A 218 -14.09 -4.22 14.10
N SER A 219 -13.39 -5.34 13.94
CA SER A 219 -12.56 -5.97 14.99
C SER A 219 -11.09 -5.58 14.94
N ILE A 220 -10.58 -5.05 13.80
CA ILE A 220 -9.17 -4.72 13.66
C ILE A 220 -8.82 -3.32 14.18
N PRO A 221 -7.58 -3.10 14.67
CA PRO A 221 -7.08 -1.81 15.11
C PRO A 221 -7.14 -0.74 14.02
N GLY A 222 -7.27 0.54 14.42
CA GLY A 222 -7.45 1.66 13.49
C GLY A 222 -6.32 1.82 12.45
N PHE A 223 -5.07 1.50 12.81
CA PHE A 223 -3.94 1.57 11.88
C PHE A 223 -4.03 0.50 10.78
N GLN A 224 -4.41 -0.73 11.13
CA GLN A 224 -4.65 -1.81 10.15
C GLN A 224 -5.84 -1.47 9.26
N ARG A 225 -6.93 -0.95 9.83
CA ARG A 225 -8.11 -0.52 9.07
C ARG A 225 -7.77 0.54 8.01
N ARG A 226 -6.84 1.48 8.32
CA ARG A 226 -6.37 2.46 7.33
C ARG A 226 -5.59 1.81 6.20
N ARG A 227 -4.70 0.87 6.51
CA ARG A 227 -3.89 0.13 5.53
C ARG A 227 -4.75 -0.75 4.62
N GLU A 228 -5.74 -1.44 5.19
CA GLU A 228 -6.61 -2.36 4.46
C GLU A 228 -7.84 -1.66 3.84
N ARG A 229 -7.98 -0.34 4.00
CA ARG A 229 -9.13 0.44 3.50
C ARG A 229 -9.45 0.23 2.01
N PRO A 230 -8.48 0.12 1.09
CA PRO A 230 -8.76 -0.15 -0.32
C PRO A 230 -9.55 -1.44 -0.51
N TRP A 231 -9.15 -2.52 0.18
CA TRP A 231 -9.78 -3.84 0.10
C TRP A 231 -11.20 -3.84 0.66
N PHE A 232 -11.45 -3.15 1.77
CA PHE A 232 -12.81 -3.01 2.30
C PHE A 232 -13.74 -2.24 1.34
N ARG A 233 -13.21 -1.22 0.65
CA ARG A 233 -13.98 -0.50 -0.38
C ARG A 233 -14.32 -1.40 -1.57
N GLN A 234 -13.37 -2.15 -2.07
CA GLN A 234 -13.55 -3.09 -3.18
C GLN A 234 -14.53 -4.20 -2.79
N THR A 235 -14.40 -4.75 -1.58
CA THR A 235 -15.33 -5.75 -1.06
C THR A 235 -16.76 -5.21 -0.95
N SER A 236 -16.92 -3.96 -0.48
CA SER A 236 -18.24 -3.32 -0.43
C SER A 236 -18.84 -3.09 -1.82
N ALA A 237 -18.00 -2.83 -2.83
CA ALA A 237 -18.45 -2.72 -4.22
C ALA A 237 -18.89 -4.09 -4.76
N LEU A 238 -18.11 -5.14 -4.51
CA LEU A 238 -18.43 -6.52 -4.87
C LEU A 238 -19.78 -6.95 -4.24
N MET A 239 -19.98 -6.68 -2.94
CA MET A 239 -21.26 -6.98 -2.26
C MET A 239 -22.46 -6.34 -2.96
N ARG A 240 -22.35 -5.06 -3.35
CA ARG A 240 -23.42 -4.38 -4.09
C ARG A 240 -23.72 -5.05 -5.43
N GLN A 241 -22.69 -5.51 -6.15
CA GLN A 241 -22.85 -6.22 -7.43
C GLN A 241 -23.57 -7.57 -7.21
N LEU A 242 -23.14 -8.36 -6.22
CA LEU A 242 -23.72 -9.65 -5.88
C LEU A 242 -25.19 -9.51 -5.45
N THR A 243 -25.54 -8.45 -4.73
CA THR A 243 -26.93 -8.18 -4.30
C THR A 243 -27.83 -7.84 -5.49
N ARG A 244 -27.32 -7.03 -6.45
CA ARG A 244 -28.08 -6.69 -7.67
C ARG A 244 -28.30 -7.90 -8.56
N ALA A 245 -27.27 -8.74 -8.75
CA ALA A 245 -27.37 -9.96 -9.54
C ALA A 245 -28.38 -10.96 -8.95
N GLY A 246 -28.43 -11.09 -7.62
CA GLY A 246 -29.39 -11.94 -6.93
C GLY A 246 -30.83 -11.41 -6.96
N GLY A 247 -31.04 -10.09 -7.06
CA GLY A 247 -32.37 -9.46 -7.13
C GLY A 247 -33.04 -9.57 -8.52
N THR A 248 -32.24 -9.74 -9.58
CA THR A 248 -32.76 -9.90 -10.96
C THR A 248 -33.17 -11.32 -11.29
N SER A 249 -32.84 -12.30 -10.47
CA SER A 249 -33.21 -13.72 -10.67
C SER A 249 -34.46 -14.19 -9.89
N ALA A 250 -35.21 -13.27 -9.26
CA ALA A 250 -36.48 -13.60 -8.68
C ALA A 250 -37.53 -13.73 -9.82
N PRO A 251 -38.16 -14.90 -10.03
CA PRO A 251 -39.22 -15.04 -11.03
C PRO A 251 -40.38 -14.14 -10.64
N ALA A 252 -40.87 -13.34 -11.59
CA ALA A 252 -42.15 -12.68 -11.48
C ALA A 252 -43.22 -13.79 -11.25
N ARG A 253 -43.86 -13.75 -10.08
CA ARG A 253 -45.01 -14.55 -9.77
C ARG A 253 -46.27 -13.91 -10.36
#